data_d9efc2ef1bc6c977a767216a930ae792
#
_entry.id   d9efc2ef1bc6c977a767216a930ae792
#
_cell.length_a   1.000
_cell.length_b   1.000
_cell.length_c   1.000
_cell.angle_alpha   90.00
_cell.angle_beta   90.00
_cell.angle_gamma   90.00
#
_symmetry.space_group_name_H-M   'P 1'
#
loop_
_entity.id
_entity.type
_entity.pdbx_description
1 polymer ?
#
loop_
_entity_poly.entity_id
_entity_poly.type
_entity_poly.pdbx_seq_one_letter_code
_entity_poly.pdbx_strand_id
1 'polypeptide(L)'
;MKIKEKFANFTKSTALSLRRFPMTSLFLLAACATALFMIIASYDSKALYNLLGCEGVGVFLFWLCELWHEKKKNSEKYSFPLVLVMYSACAAVLIIGFILLFFDAWESYAMLALCGMAAVAVLASVRLLTRGDENVKNAALLIRAVVFACAVGGIVWIGVSGCYGAFFELILNGDNISKGFFSIFVLSGTLAAFVFLSGVPAVEEKSEALPGKAYKIVFVYAELPIFLLLLGILYIYLIKIAFSFHLPDGGINSYAMAADILYLFNLFAVSAFAPEQPLARFFRRFGGILILPVLVMQGLAVGVRVYYYGLTLPRMFIFYVMAATLALALGSFFKTGLSKALAFSAVLAFVLSVAPLNVSNLRIWQQSA
;
A
#
# COMPACT_ATOMS: atom_id res chain seq x y z
N MET A 1 2.96 -3.22 -37.34
CA MET A 1 2.29 -4.44 -36.86
C MET A 1 2.43 -4.61 -35.34
N LYS A 2 3.63 -4.61 -34.76
CA LYS A 2 3.86 -4.83 -33.32
C LYS A 2 3.14 -3.88 -32.32
N ILE A 3 2.86 -2.62 -32.70
CA ILE A 3 2.19 -1.65 -31.80
C ILE A 3 0.70 -1.94 -31.69
N LYS A 4 0.02 -2.25 -32.79
CA LYS A 4 -1.40 -2.63 -32.80
C LYS A 4 -1.68 -3.90 -32.00
N GLU A 5 -0.80 -4.91 -32.10
CA GLU A 5 -0.92 -6.14 -31.30
C GLU A 5 -0.70 -5.89 -29.81
N LYS A 6 0.26 -5.04 -29.43
CA LYS A 6 0.46 -4.67 -28.03
C LYS A 6 -0.72 -3.89 -27.45
N PHE A 7 -1.31 -3.00 -28.26
CA PHE A 7 -2.49 -2.24 -27.85
C PHE A 7 -3.73 -3.13 -27.73
N ALA A 8 -3.94 -4.05 -28.67
CA ALA A 8 -5.02 -5.03 -28.61
C ALA A 8 -4.86 -5.99 -27.42
N ASN A 9 -3.63 -6.41 -27.09
CA ASN A 9 -3.35 -7.21 -25.91
C ASN A 9 -3.57 -6.44 -24.59
N PHE A 10 -3.26 -5.14 -24.57
CA PHE A 10 -3.52 -4.27 -23.43
C PHE A 10 -5.03 -4.09 -23.19
N THR A 11 -5.80 -3.75 -24.23
CA THR A 11 -7.26 -3.61 -24.11
C THR A 11 -7.94 -4.92 -23.71
N LYS A 12 -7.48 -6.06 -24.24
CA LYS A 12 -7.96 -7.38 -23.85
C LYS A 12 -7.61 -7.72 -22.39
N SER A 13 -6.43 -7.36 -21.94
CA SER A 13 -6.00 -7.54 -20.54
C SER A 13 -6.84 -6.70 -19.57
N THR A 14 -7.11 -5.44 -19.92
CA THR A 14 -7.95 -4.54 -19.12
C THR A 14 -9.41 -5.02 -19.09
N ALA A 15 -9.96 -5.51 -20.20
CA ALA A 15 -11.29 -6.11 -20.22
C ALA A 15 -11.39 -7.39 -19.39
N LEU A 16 -10.32 -8.19 -19.34
CA LEU A 16 -10.24 -9.35 -18.48
C LEU A 16 -10.17 -8.97 -17.00
N SER A 17 -9.47 -7.89 -16.63
CA SER A 17 -9.43 -7.41 -15.24
C SER A 17 -10.77 -6.91 -14.76
N LEU A 18 -11.57 -6.23 -15.60
CA LEU A 18 -12.95 -5.86 -15.29
C LEU A 18 -13.85 -7.06 -15.00
N ARG A 19 -13.64 -8.17 -15.72
CA ARG A 19 -14.37 -9.43 -15.47
C ARG A 19 -13.89 -10.16 -14.22
N ARG A 20 -12.61 -10.03 -13.89
CA ARG A 20 -12.01 -10.68 -12.73
C ARG A 20 -12.31 -9.93 -11.43
N PHE A 21 -12.35 -8.59 -11.49
CA PHE A 21 -12.58 -7.70 -10.36
C PHE A 21 -13.74 -6.72 -10.60
N PRO A 22 -15.00 -7.24 -10.75
CA PRO A 22 -16.12 -6.40 -11.17
C PRO A 22 -16.51 -5.34 -10.12
N MET A 23 -16.61 -5.72 -8.85
CA MET A 23 -16.99 -4.79 -7.77
C MET A 23 -15.90 -3.80 -7.46
N THR A 24 -14.64 -4.23 -7.39
CA THR A 24 -13.47 -3.34 -7.26
C THR A 24 -13.45 -2.30 -8.37
N SER A 25 -13.70 -2.73 -9.61
CA SER A 25 -13.74 -1.84 -10.78
C SER A 25 -14.90 -0.85 -10.70
N LEU A 26 -16.06 -1.29 -10.23
CA LEU A 26 -17.24 -0.43 -10.03
C LEU A 26 -16.94 0.69 -9.01
N PHE A 27 -16.39 0.33 -7.84
CA PHE A 27 -16.03 1.31 -6.82
C PHE A 27 -14.93 2.27 -7.28
N LEU A 28 -13.96 1.79 -8.07
CA LEU A 28 -12.93 2.62 -8.67
C LEU A 28 -13.50 3.65 -9.65
N LEU A 29 -14.45 3.24 -10.49
CA LEU A 29 -15.14 4.13 -11.41
C LEU A 29 -16.05 5.13 -10.67
N ALA A 30 -16.73 4.68 -9.61
CA ALA A 30 -17.53 5.57 -8.77
C ALA A 30 -16.64 6.64 -8.11
N ALA A 31 -15.53 6.26 -7.48
CA ALA A 31 -14.58 7.20 -6.88
C ALA A 31 -14.01 8.20 -7.92
N CYS A 32 -13.71 7.73 -9.12
CA CYS A 32 -13.31 8.61 -10.24
C CYS A 32 -14.39 9.62 -10.59
N ALA A 33 -15.65 9.16 -10.74
CA ALA A 33 -16.77 10.02 -11.08
C ALA A 33 -17.07 11.06 -9.98
N THR A 34 -17.07 10.64 -8.70
CA THR A 34 -17.24 11.53 -7.55
C THR A 34 -16.14 12.58 -7.50
N ALA A 35 -14.87 12.18 -7.65
CA ALA A 35 -13.75 13.12 -7.65
C ALA A 35 -13.81 14.11 -8.81
N LEU A 36 -14.13 13.66 -10.04
CA LEU A 36 -14.29 14.53 -11.21
C LEU A 36 -15.46 15.49 -11.01
N PHE A 37 -16.60 15.03 -10.48
CA PHE A 37 -17.74 15.89 -10.18
C PHE A 37 -17.35 17.01 -9.21
N MET A 38 -16.65 16.71 -8.11
CA MET A 38 -16.18 17.69 -7.13
C MET A 38 -15.26 18.75 -7.79
N ILE A 39 -14.34 18.32 -8.65
CA ILE A 39 -13.39 19.21 -9.34
C ILE A 39 -14.10 20.10 -10.35
N ILE A 40 -14.92 19.53 -11.22
CA ILE A 40 -15.57 20.24 -12.33
C ILE A 40 -16.65 21.19 -11.82
N ALA A 41 -17.53 20.71 -10.94
CA ALA A 41 -18.61 21.49 -10.36
C ALA A 41 -18.12 22.53 -9.34
N SER A 42 -16.87 22.43 -8.88
CA SER A 42 -16.34 23.21 -7.73
C SER A 42 -17.28 23.12 -6.51
N TYR A 43 -17.90 21.97 -6.35
CA TYR A 43 -18.84 21.72 -5.28
C TYR A 43 -18.13 20.97 -4.16
N ASP A 44 -17.96 21.68 -3.05
CA ASP A 44 -17.25 21.22 -1.90
C ASP A 44 -18.26 20.93 -0.77
N SER A 45 -18.49 19.65 -0.48
CA SER A 45 -19.37 19.24 0.59
C SER A 45 -18.80 18.08 1.40
N LYS A 46 -19.02 18.12 2.72
CA LYS A 46 -18.63 17.04 3.64
C LYS A 46 -19.15 15.67 3.16
N ALA A 47 -20.38 15.64 2.63
CA ALA A 47 -20.99 14.41 2.12
C ALA A 47 -20.21 13.78 0.97
N LEU A 48 -19.72 14.58 0.01
CA LEU A 48 -18.94 14.08 -1.14
C LEU A 48 -17.55 13.59 -0.71
N TYR A 49 -16.89 14.29 0.24
CA TYR A 49 -15.61 13.81 0.79
C TYR A 49 -15.78 12.47 1.51
N ASN A 50 -16.84 12.35 2.32
CA ASN A 50 -17.16 11.11 3.03
C ASN A 50 -17.49 9.98 2.04
N LEU A 51 -18.24 10.28 0.97
CA LEU A 51 -18.56 9.32 -0.08
C LEU A 51 -17.29 8.86 -0.79
N LEU A 52 -16.42 9.78 -1.23
CA LEU A 52 -15.15 9.48 -1.89
C LEU A 52 -14.23 8.62 -0.99
N GLY A 53 -14.19 8.94 0.31
CA GLY A 53 -13.46 8.15 1.30
C GLY A 53 -13.99 6.72 1.41
N CYS A 54 -15.29 6.53 1.49
CA CYS A 54 -15.94 5.21 1.52
C CYS A 54 -15.74 4.44 0.22
N GLU A 55 -15.83 5.10 -0.93
CA GLU A 55 -15.57 4.48 -2.24
C GLU A 55 -14.12 3.99 -2.34
N GLY A 56 -13.14 4.80 -1.88
CA GLY A 56 -11.73 4.42 -1.83
C GLY A 56 -11.48 3.19 -0.94
N VAL A 57 -12.08 3.15 0.24
CA VAL A 57 -12.03 1.96 1.13
C VAL A 57 -12.70 0.76 0.48
N GLY A 58 -13.83 0.99 -0.20
CA GLY A 58 -14.57 -0.03 -0.94
C GLY A 58 -13.72 -0.74 -1.99
N VAL A 59 -12.88 -0.01 -2.73
CA VAL A 59 -11.93 -0.59 -3.69
C VAL A 59 -11.09 -1.69 -3.04
N PHE A 60 -10.50 -1.44 -1.86
CA PHE A 60 -9.64 -2.42 -1.18
C PHE A 60 -10.41 -3.57 -0.56
N LEU A 61 -11.58 -3.31 0.03
CA LEU A 61 -12.42 -4.36 0.63
C LEU A 61 -12.94 -5.33 -0.42
N PHE A 62 -13.48 -4.82 -1.53
CA PHE A 62 -13.99 -5.67 -2.60
C PHE A 62 -12.86 -6.38 -3.35
N TRP A 63 -11.68 -5.77 -3.49
CA TRP A 63 -10.51 -6.46 -4.03
C TRP A 63 -10.14 -7.70 -3.20
N LEU A 64 -10.13 -7.59 -1.85
CA LEU A 64 -9.91 -8.73 -0.97
C LEU A 64 -11.00 -9.81 -1.16
N CYS A 65 -12.28 -9.41 -1.23
CA CYS A 65 -13.41 -10.33 -1.42
C CYS A 65 -13.30 -11.10 -2.74
N GLU A 66 -12.92 -10.41 -3.82
CA GLU A 66 -12.79 -11.01 -5.15
C GLU A 66 -11.60 -11.96 -5.25
N LEU A 67 -10.46 -11.62 -4.63
CA LEU A 67 -9.32 -12.53 -4.50
C LEU A 67 -9.67 -13.77 -3.66
N TRP A 68 -10.41 -13.58 -2.59
CA TRP A 68 -10.85 -14.70 -1.76
C TRP A 68 -11.87 -15.58 -2.49
N HIS A 69 -12.80 -14.96 -3.24
CA HIS A 69 -13.75 -15.67 -4.11
C HIS A 69 -13.00 -16.51 -5.16
N GLU A 70 -12.01 -15.92 -5.86
CA GLU A 70 -11.17 -16.63 -6.84
C GLU A 70 -10.55 -17.88 -6.21
N LYS A 71 -9.97 -17.74 -5.01
CA LYS A 71 -9.39 -18.86 -4.26
C LYS A 71 -10.40 -19.95 -3.93
N LYS A 72 -11.61 -19.57 -3.51
CA LYS A 72 -12.65 -20.54 -3.12
C LYS A 72 -13.29 -21.22 -4.32
N LYS A 73 -13.41 -20.54 -5.46
CA LYS A 73 -13.97 -21.11 -6.68
C LYS A 73 -13.19 -22.34 -7.17
N ASN A 74 -11.88 -22.37 -6.94
CA ASN A 74 -11.02 -23.49 -7.29
C ASN A 74 -10.98 -24.60 -6.21
N SER A 75 -11.69 -24.41 -5.09
CA SER A 75 -11.78 -25.38 -4.01
C SER A 75 -13.09 -26.19 -4.10
N GLU A 76 -13.04 -27.48 -3.79
CA GLU A 76 -14.23 -28.37 -3.72
C GLU A 76 -15.29 -27.88 -2.71
N LYS A 77 -14.94 -26.96 -1.81
CA LYS A 77 -15.82 -26.37 -0.80
C LYS A 77 -16.40 -25.01 -1.22
N TYR A 78 -16.67 -24.82 -2.51
CA TYR A 78 -17.32 -23.60 -2.98
C TYR A 78 -18.74 -23.49 -2.43
N SER A 79 -19.04 -22.41 -1.71
CA SER A 79 -20.36 -22.12 -1.16
C SER A 79 -20.78 -20.71 -1.59
N PHE A 80 -21.73 -20.62 -2.51
CA PHE A 80 -22.32 -19.37 -2.98
C PHE A 80 -22.86 -18.50 -1.82
N PRO A 81 -23.59 -19.05 -0.81
CA PRO A 81 -24.05 -18.24 0.32
C PRO A 81 -22.94 -17.55 1.09
N LEU A 82 -21.78 -18.18 1.26
CA LEU A 82 -20.65 -17.59 1.98
C LEU A 82 -20.04 -16.39 1.25
N VAL A 83 -19.99 -16.47 -0.08
CA VAL A 83 -19.53 -15.34 -0.91
C VAL A 83 -20.50 -14.17 -0.78
N LEU A 84 -21.81 -14.43 -0.87
CA LEU A 84 -22.82 -13.39 -0.71
C LEU A 84 -22.74 -12.70 0.66
N VAL A 85 -22.55 -13.49 1.74
CA VAL A 85 -22.36 -12.94 3.10
C VAL A 85 -21.15 -12.02 3.18
N MET A 86 -20.04 -12.36 2.54
CA MET A 86 -18.85 -11.50 2.54
C MET A 86 -19.08 -10.17 1.81
N TYR A 87 -19.71 -10.22 0.63
CA TYR A 87 -20.02 -8.99 -0.12
C TYR A 87 -21.00 -8.11 0.65
N SER A 88 -22.04 -8.70 1.25
CA SER A 88 -23.00 -7.95 2.07
C SER A 88 -22.37 -7.37 3.33
N ALA A 89 -21.44 -8.08 3.98
CA ALA A 89 -20.71 -7.58 5.13
C ALA A 89 -19.82 -6.36 4.74
N CYS A 90 -19.12 -6.41 3.61
CA CYS A 90 -18.34 -5.27 3.13
C CYS A 90 -19.25 -4.06 2.81
N ALA A 91 -20.38 -4.29 2.16
CA ALA A 91 -21.35 -3.23 1.88
C ALA A 91 -21.92 -2.63 3.18
N ALA A 92 -22.26 -3.46 4.16
CA ALA A 92 -22.74 -2.98 5.47
C ALA A 92 -21.69 -2.12 6.19
N VAL A 93 -20.43 -2.53 6.19
CA VAL A 93 -19.32 -1.78 6.76
C VAL A 93 -19.20 -0.39 6.11
N LEU A 94 -19.29 -0.31 4.79
CA LEU A 94 -19.20 0.96 4.07
C LEU A 94 -20.40 1.87 4.37
N ILE A 95 -21.62 1.31 4.43
CA ILE A 95 -22.83 2.06 4.74
C ILE A 95 -22.76 2.59 6.18
N ILE A 96 -22.42 1.74 7.15
CA ILE A 96 -22.28 2.15 8.56
C ILE A 96 -21.18 3.22 8.68
N GLY A 97 -20.01 3.00 8.04
CA GLY A 97 -18.92 3.97 8.04
C GLY A 97 -19.35 5.31 7.46
N PHE A 98 -20.05 5.31 6.33
CA PHE A 98 -20.59 6.53 5.72
C PHE A 98 -21.56 7.27 6.65
N ILE A 99 -22.48 6.56 7.29
CA ILE A 99 -23.42 7.16 8.25
C ILE A 99 -22.67 7.77 9.44
N LEU A 100 -21.70 7.04 10.03
CA LEU A 100 -20.94 7.51 11.19
C LEU A 100 -20.09 8.75 10.90
N LEU A 101 -19.64 8.94 9.65
CA LEU A 101 -18.90 10.13 9.24
C LEU A 101 -19.73 11.43 9.26
N PHE A 102 -21.07 11.36 9.34
CA PHE A 102 -21.91 12.54 9.50
C PHE A 102 -22.04 13.01 10.94
N PHE A 103 -21.73 12.16 11.92
CA PHE A 103 -21.79 12.53 13.34
C PHE A 103 -20.43 13.06 13.78
N ASP A 104 -20.34 14.34 14.13
CA ASP A 104 -19.08 15.00 14.51
C ASP A 104 -18.34 14.27 15.64
N ALA A 105 -19.08 13.72 16.61
CA ALA A 105 -18.50 12.96 17.72
C ALA A 105 -17.83 11.65 17.28
N TRP A 106 -18.22 11.07 16.13
CA TRP A 106 -17.74 9.78 15.64
C TRP A 106 -16.89 9.88 14.38
N GLU A 107 -16.80 11.04 13.75
CA GLU A 107 -16.11 11.24 12.47
C GLU A 107 -14.66 10.74 12.47
N SER A 108 -13.88 11.19 13.47
CA SER A 108 -12.46 10.79 13.58
C SER A 108 -12.30 9.29 13.80
N TYR A 109 -13.19 8.68 14.58
CA TYR A 109 -13.16 7.23 14.83
C TYR A 109 -13.56 6.44 13.58
N ALA A 110 -14.61 6.89 12.87
CA ALA A 110 -15.08 6.25 11.64
C ALA A 110 -14.02 6.33 10.54
N MET A 111 -13.40 7.49 10.36
CA MET A 111 -12.32 7.68 9.40
C MET A 111 -11.13 6.75 9.68
N LEU A 112 -10.71 6.68 10.96
CA LEU A 112 -9.60 5.83 11.37
C LEU A 112 -9.94 4.34 11.20
N ALA A 113 -11.16 3.94 11.56
CA ALA A 113 -11.64 2.57 11.39
C ALA A 113 -11.70 2.17 9.90
N LEU A 114 -12.20 3.04 9.03
CA LEU A 114 -12.24 2.81 7.58
C LEU A 114 -10.83 2.67 6.99
N CYS A 115 -9.89 3.56 7.34
CA CYS A 115 -8.50 3.48 6.92
C CYS A 115 -7.83 2.18 7.40
N GLY A 116 -8.10 1.77 8.65
CA GLY A 116 -7.59 0.52 9.20
C GLY A 116 -8.14 -0.70 8.50
N MET A 117 -9.42 -0.71 8.15
CA MET A 117 -10.02 -1.79 7.37
C MET A 117 -9.43 -1.87 5.95
N ALA A 118 -9.18 -0.75 5.30
CA ALA A 118 -8.45 -0.73 4.03
C ALA A 118 -7.04 -1.31 4.17
N ALA A 119 -6.29 -0.94 5.21
CA ALA A 119 -4.97 -1.50 5.48
C ALA A 119 -5.02 -3.01 5.74
N VAL A 120 -5.99 -3.49 6.52
CA VAL A 120 -6.24 -4.93 6.75
C VAL A 120 -6.55 -5.64 5.44
N ALA A 121 -7.39 -5.05 4.58
CA ALA A 121 -7.74 -5.63 3.29
C ALA A 121 -6.53 -5.78 2.37
N VAL A 122 -5.66 -4.76 2.30
CA VAL A 122 -4.40 -4.81 1.53
C VAL A 122 -3.47 -5.90 2.07
N LEU A 123 -3.22 -5.93 3.37
CA LEU A 123 -2.34 -6.92 4.00
C LEU A 123 -2.86 -8.35 3.86
N ALA A 124 -4.17 -8.54 4.01
CA ALA A 124 -4.82 -9.83 3.81
C ALA A 124 -4.75 -10.28 2.34
N SER A 125 -4.90 -9.35 1.39
CA SER A 125 -4.77 -9.62 -0.05
C SER A 125 -3.34 -10.03 -0.41
N VAL A 126 -2.33 -9.30 0.09
CA VAL A 126 -0.92 -9.68 -0.07
C VAL A 126 -0.66 -11.06 0.53
N ARG A 127 -1.19 -11.35 1.72
CA ARG A 127 -1.07 -12.66 2.36
C ARG A 127 -1.73 -13.78 1.54
N LEU A 128 -2.90 -13.52 0.95
CA LEU A 128 -3.57 -14.50 0.08
C LEU A 128 -2.73 -14.84 -1.14
N LEU A 129 -2.12 -13.83 -1.77
CA LEU A 129 -1.29 -13.97 -2.95
C LEU A 129 0.07 -14.60 -2.65
N THR A 130 0.58 -14.46 -1.42
CA THR A 130 1.94 -14.90 -1.02
C THR A 130 1.96 -16.12 -0.10
N ARG A 131 0.85 -16.82 0.07
CA ARG A 131 0.75 -17.96 0.98
C ARG A 131 1.53 -19.18 0.46
N GLY A 132 2.63 -19.51 1.14
CA GLY A 132 3.53 -20.64 0.86
C GLY A 132 4.90 -20.20 0.35
N ASP A 133 5.94 -21.05 0.54
CA ASP A 133 7.32 -20.75 0.13
C ASP A 133 7.49 -20.56 -1.38
N GLU A 134 6.62 -21.18 -2.17
CA GLU A 134 6.61 -21.07 -3.65
C GLU A 134 6.03 -19.74 -4.15
N ASN A 135 5.24 -19.03 -3.30
CA ASN A 135 4.50 -17.84 -3.69
C ASN A 135 5.25 -16.51 -3.48
N VAL A 136 6.52 -16.54 -3.09
CA VAL A 136 7.37 -15.33 -3.05
C VAL A 136 7.44 -14.68 -4.44
N LYS A 137 7.37 -15.47 -5.52
CA LYS A 137 7.31 -14.99 -6.90
C LYS A 137 6.06 -14.13 -7.15
N ASN A 138 4.90 -14.49 -6.58
CA ASN A 138 3.67 -13.72 -6.71
C ASN A 138 3.78 -12.34 -6.05
N ALA A 139 4.52 -12.22 -4.94
CA ALA A 139 4.80 -10.92 -4.33
C ALA A 139 5.63 -10.02 -5.27
N ALA A 140 6.66 -10.57 -5.90
CA ALA A 140 7.48 -9.83 -6.86
C ALA A 140 6.68 -9.44 -8.12
N LEU A 141 5.75 -10.30 -8.57
CA LEU A 141 4.84 -9.99 -9.67
C LEU A 141 3.84 -8.88 -9.30
N LEU A 142 3.34 -8.89 -8.06
CA LEU A 142 2.46 -7.82 -7.53
C LEU A 142 3.20 -6.47 -7.51
N ILE A 143 4.43 -6.44 -7.00
CA ILE A 143 5.26 -5.23 -7.03
C ILE A 143 5.53 -4.77 -8.47
N ARG A 144 5.83 -5.69 -9.37
CA ARG A 144 5.96 -5.37 -10.79
C ARG A 144 4.70 -4.72 -11.34
N ALA A 145 3.52 -5.24 -10.98
CA ALA A 145 2.24 -4.67 -11.40
C ALA A 145 2.06 -3.23 -10.87
N VAL A 146 2.38 -2.98 -9.60
CA VAL A 146 2.35 -1.63 -8.99
C VAL A 146 3.28 -0.67 -9.72
N VAL A 147 4.55 -1.04 -9.88
CA VAL A 147 5.55 -0.18 -10.52
C VAL A 147 5.19 0.12 -11.97
N PHE A 148 4.72 -0.88 -12.71
CA PHE A 148 4.28 -0.68 -14.09
C PHE A 148 3.04 0.21 -14.17
N ALA A 149 2.07 0.05 -13.27
CA ALA A 149 0.89 0.89 -13.17
C ALA A 149 1.25 2.35 -12.86
N CYS A 150 2.12 2.58 -11.87
CA CYS A 150 2.62 3.91 -11.53
C CYS A 150 3.38 4.56 -12.70
N ALA A 151 4.20 3.79 -13.41
CA ALA A 151 4.93 4.29 -14.57
C ALA A 151 3.97 4.71 -15.70
N VAL A 152 2.98 3.87 -16.03
CA VAL A 152 1.97 4.18 -17.07
C VAL A 152 1.14 5.40 -16.66
N GLY A 153 0.60 5.41 -15.42
CA GLY A 153 -0.17 6.55 -14.92
C GLY A 153 0.63 7.85 -14.88
N GLY A 154 1.90 7.78 -14.42
CA GLY A 154 2.80 8.93 -14.37
C GLY A 154 3.14 9.48 -15.76
N ILE A 155 3.44 8.63 -16.74
CA ILE A 155 3.70 9.05 -18.12
C ILE A 155 2.46 9.71 -18.73
N VAL A 156 1.27 9.12 -18.53
CA VAL A 156 0.02 9.69 -19.03
C VAL A 156 -0.26 11.02 -18.34
N TRP A 157 -0.13 11.10 -17.02
CA TRP A 157 -0.33 12.33 -16.27
C TRP A 157 0.60 13.45 -16.72
N ILE A 158 1.91 13.20 -16.80
CA ILE A 158 2.92 14.19 -17.22
C ILE A 158 2.67 14.63 -18.67
N GLY A 159 2.46 13.65 -19.58
CA GLY A 159 2.27 13.93 -21.00
C GLY A 159 1.00 14.72 -21.27
N VAL A 160 -0.14 14.28 -20.73
CA VAL A 160 -1.44 14.95 -20.95
C VAL A 160 -1.48 16.30 -20.23
N SER A 161 -0.93 16.40 -19.01
CA SER A 161 -0.84 17.67 -18.27
C SER A 161 0.07 18.67 -18.99
N GLY A 162 1.18 18.22 -19.57
CA GLY A 162 2.07 19.05 -20.39
C GLY A 162 1.36 19.59 -21.64
N CYS A 163 0.64 18.74 -22.37
CA CYS A 163 -0.15 19.17 -23.53
C CYS A 163 -1.29 20.11 -23.12
N TYR A 164 -1.98 19.81 -22.02
CA TYR A 164 -3.05 20.64 -21.48
C TYR A 164 -2.53 22.04 -21.10
N GLY A 165 -1.42 22.10 -20.33
CA GLY A 165 -0.79 23.36 -19.95
C GLY A 165 -0.36 24.19 -21.14
N ALA A 166 0.33 23.58 -22.11
CA ALA A 166 0.75 24.24 -23.34
C ALA A 166 -0.45 24.78 -24.14
N PHE A 167 -1.53 24.01 -24.24
CA PHE A 167 -2.75 24.45 -24.94
C PHE A 167 -3.40 25.67 -24.27
N PHE A 168 -3.54 25.63 -22.93
CA PHE A 168 -4.14 26.74 -22.21
C PHE A 168 -3.26 27.98 -22.21
N GLU A 169 -1.95 27.86 -22.03
CA GLU A 169 -1.03 28.99 -22.01
C GLU A 169 -0.87 29.63 -23.38
N LEU A 170 -0.74 28.82 -24.45
CA LEU A 170 -0.44 29.35 -25.80
C LEU A 170 -1.70 29.76 -26.59
N ILE A 171 -2.86 29.15 -26.32
CA ILE A 171 -4.05 29.33 -27.16
C ILE A 171 -5.18 30.06 -26.43
N LEU A 172 -5.43 29.72 -25.14
CA LEU A 172 -6.62 30.24 -24.44
C LEU A 172 -6.34 31.41 -23.50
N ASN A 173 -5.06 31.68 -23.13
CA ASN A 173 -4.68 32.70 -22.13
C ASN A 173 -5.55 32.66 -20.86
N GLY A 174 -5.90 31.45 -20.39
CA GLY A 174 -6.93 31.27 -19.36
C GLY A 174 -6.38 31.05 -17.97
N ASP A 175 -7.01 31.67 -16.96
CA ASP A 175 -6.55 31.64 -15.56
C ASP A 175 -6.95 30.38 -14.78
N ASN A 176 -7.78 29.46 -15.33
CA ASN A 176 -8.37 28.34 -14.60
C ASN A 176 -7.77 26.97 -14.96
N ILE A 177 -6.45 26.90 -15.01
CA ILE A 177 -5.69 25.70 -15.43
C ILE A 177 -5.77 24.59 -14.38
N SER A 178 -5.93 24.91 -13.10
CA SER A 178 -5.83 23.98 -11.97
C SER A 178 -6.86 22.82 -12.02
N LYS A 179 -8.11 23.10 -12.36
CA LYS A 179 -9.17 22.06 -12.44
C LYS A 179 -8.84 20.98 -13.47
N GLY A 180 -8.29 21.37 -14.62
CA GLY A 180 -7.88 20.43 -15.65
C GLY A 180 -6.73 19.54 -15.20
N PHE A 181 -5.72 20.10 -14.55
CA PHE A 181 -4.61 19.31 -13.98
C PHE A 181 -5.08 18.28 -12.98
N PHE A 182 -5.98 18.66 -12.05
CA PHE A 182 -6.55 17.71 -11.07
C PHE A 182 -7.42 16.66 -11.76
N SER A 183 -8.21 17.02 -12.78
CA SER A 183 -9.01 16.07 -13.54
C SER A 183 -8.13 15.05 -14.28
N ILE A 184 -7.04 15.51 -14.91
CA ILE A 184 -6.05 14.64 -15.57
C ILE A 184 -5.38 13.73 -14.56
N PHE A 185 -5.06 14.22 -13.36
CA PHE A 185 -4.49 13.42 -12.27
C PHE A 185 -5.43 12.28 -11.84
N VAL A 186 -6.72 12.57 -11.62
CA VAL A 186 -7.74 11.58 -11.25
C VAL A 186 -7.90 10.53 -12.36
N LEU A 187 -7.98 10.93 -13.62
CA LEU A 187 -8.12 10.02 -14.76
C LEU A 187 -6.89 9.14 -14.95
N SER A 188 -5.68 9.70 -14.83
CA SER A 188 -4.43 8.94 -14.96
C SER A 188 -4.22 7.99 -13.80
N GLY A 189 -4.61 8.38 -12.57
CA GLY A 189 -4.61 7.52 -11.39
C GLY A 189 -5.59 6.35 -11.53
N THR A 190 -6.79 6.61 -12.03
CA THR A 190 -7.78 5.56 -12.33
C THR A 190 -7.26 4.58 -13.39
N LEU A 191 -6.64 5.08 -14.45
CA LEU A 191 -5.99 4.26 -15.48
C LEU A 191 -4.89 3.39 -14.84
N ALA A 192 -4.04 3.98 -14.00
CA ALA A 192 -2.98 3.24 -13.28
C ALA A 192 -3.58 2.12 -12.43
N ALA A 193 -4.69 2.36 -11.72
CA ALA A 193 -5.36 1.34 -10.93
C ALA A 193 -5.89 0.18 -11.79
N PHE A 194 -6.45 0.44 -12.96
CA PHE A 194 -6.84 -0.63 -13.90
C PHE A 194 -5.65 -1.40 -14.45
N VAL A 195 -4.55 -0.71 -14.76
CA VAL A 195 -3.29 -1.36 -15.17
C VAL A 195 -2.76 -2.26 -14.05
N PHE A 196 -2.81 -1.80 -12.80
CA PHE A 196 -2.46 -2.60 -11.62
C PHE A 196 -3.33 -3.86 -11.53
N LEU A 197 -4.66 -3.72 -11.55
CA LEU A 197 -5.58 -4.86 -11.47
C LEU A 197 -5.32 -5.90 -12.57
N SER A 198 -4.94 -5.46 -13.77
CA SER A 198 -4.60 -6.36 -14.88
C SER A 198 -3.31 -7.14 -14.66
N GLY A 199 -2.41 -6.62 -13.85
CA GLY A 199 -1.12 -7.23 -13.51
C GLY A 199 -1.13 -8.09 -12.25
N VAL A 200 -2.23 -8.14 -11.50
CA VAL A 200 -2.35 -8.96 -10.27
C VAL A 200 -2.29 -10.45 -10.62
N PRO A 201 -1.34 -11.22 -10.04
CA PRO A 201 -1.24 -12.67 -10.32
C PRO A 201 -2.48 -13.42 -9.82
N ALA A 202 -2.80 -14.56 -10.43
CA ALA A 202 -3.88 -15.43 -9.96
C ALA A 202 -3.52 -16.07 -8.61
N VAL A 203 -4.52 -16.28 -7.75
CA VAL A 203 -4.30 -16.71 -6.35
C VAL A 203 -3.69 -18.11 -6.25
N GLU A 204 -3.98 -18.99 -7.22
CA GLU A 204 -3.51 -20.39 -7.22
C GLU A 204 -2.54 -20.72 -8.34
N GLU A 205 -2.27 -19.78 -9.23
CA GLU A 205 -1.34 -20.00 -10.31
C GLU A 205 0.08 -19.99 -9.77
N LYS A 206 0.72 -21.17 -9.77
CA LYS A 206 2.15 -21.28 -9.51
C LYS A 206 2.87 -20.61 -10.68
N SER A 207 3.11 -19.33 -10.58
CA SER A 207 3.87 -18.62 -11.60
C SER A 207 5.31 -19.10 -11.55
N GLU A 208 5.71 -19.94 -12.51
CA GLU A 208 7.10 -20.33 -12.70
C GLU A 208 7.95 -19.17 -13.25
N ALA A 209 7.30 -18.19 -13.86
CA ALA A 209 7.96 -17.06 -14.48
C ALA A 209 8.47 -16.05 -13.45
N LEU A 210 9.78 -15.81 -13.45
CA LEU A 210 10.36 -14.68 -12.74
C LEU A 210 9.97 -13.35 -13.40
N PRO A 211 9.87 -12.26 -12.64
CA PRO A 211 9.75 -10.91 -13.20
C PRO A 211 10.89 -10.65 -14.21
N GLY A 212 10.56 -9.96 -15.29
CA GLY A 212 11.48 -9.80 -16.44
C GLY A 212 12.84 -9.16 -16.11
N LYS A 213 13.78 -9.20 -17.07
CA LYS A 213 15.16 -8.70 -16.90
C LYS A 213 15.24 -7.25 -16.41
N ALA A 214 14.36 -6.36 -16.90
CA ALA A 214 14.33 -4.96 -16.47
C ALA A 214 14.02 -4.82 -14.96
N TYR A 215 13.07 -5.59 -14.46
CA TYR A 215 12.74 -5.63 -13.03
C TYR A 215 13.95 -6.07 -12.19
N LYS A 216 14.67 -7.12 -12.63
CA LYS A 216 15.89 -7.62 -11.98
C LYS A 216 16.97 -6.54 -11.91
N ILE A 217 17.18 -5.80 -13.01
CA ILE A 217 18.19 -4.73 -13.06
C ILE A 217 17.83 -3.63 -12.05
N VAL A 218 16.59 -3.18 -12.05
CA VAL A 218 16.16 -2.08 -11.18
C VAL A 218 16.21 -2.49 -9.70
N PHE A 219 15.62 -3.63 -9.33
CA PHE A 219 15.45 -3.96 -7.91
C PHE A 219 16.64 -4.71 -7.30
N VAL A 220 17.34 -5.56 -8.04
CA VAL A 220 18.46 -6.33 -7.49
C VAL A 220 19.79 -5.60 -7.65
N TYR A 221 20.01 -4.89 -8.77
CA TYR A 221 21.30 -4.27 -9.05
C TYR A 221 21.35 -2.76 -8.81
N ALA A 222 20.23 -2.06 -8.74
CA ALA A 222 20.21 -0.63 -8.42
C ALA A 222 19.63 -0.37 -7.03
N GLU A 223 18.36 -0.74 -6.78
CA GLU A 223 17.63 -0.37 -5.56
C GLU A 223 18.20 -1.08 -4.31
N LEU A 224 18.44 -2.39 -4.36
CA LEU A 224 18.97 -3.13 -3.21
C LEU A 224 20.35 -2.63 -2.74
N PRO A 225 21.34 -2.33 -3.60
CA PRO A 225 22.58 -1.68 -3.18
C PRO A 225 22.37 -0.30 -2.56
N ILE A 226 21.45 0.52 -3.10
CA ILE A 226 21.09 1.83 -2.53
C ILE A 226 20.50 1.67 -1.13
N PHE A 227 19.62 0.71 -0.93
CA PHE A 227 19.09 0.38 0.38
C PHE A 227 20.17 -0.06 1.38
N LEU A 228 21.10 -0.93 0.96
CA LEU A 228 22.23 -1.35 1.78
C LEU A 228 23.17 -0.19 2.11
N LEU A 229 23.35 0.76 1.19
CA LEU A 229 24.08 2.00 1.44
C LEU A 229 23.38 2.86 2.49
N LEU A 230 22.05 3.03 2.40
CA LEU A 230 21.26 3.73 3.41
C LEU A 230 21.43 3.08 4.79
N LEU A 231 21.35 1.75 4.88
CA LEU A 231 21.62 1.02 6.13
C LEU A 231 23.02 1.30 6.64
N GLY A 232 24.03 1.29 5.77
CA GLY A 232 25.42 1.64 6.12
C GLY A 232 25.54 3.03 6.74
N ILE A 233 24.87 4.03 6.17
CA ILE A 233 24.82 5.39 6.71
C ILE A 233 24.15 5.42 8.08
N LEU A 234 23.03 4.71 8.24
CA LEU A 234 22.34 4.61 9.53
C LEU A 234 23.19 3.91 10.60
N TYR A 235 23.98 2.90 10.21
CA TYR A 235 24.93 2.27 11.12
C TYR A 235 26.07 3.20 11.56
N ILE A 236 26.62 3.98 10.64
CA ILE A 236 27.64 5.00 10.98
C ILE A 236 27.06 5.99 11.99
N TYR A 237 25.82 6.43 11.77
CA TYR A 237 25.12 7.31 12.70
C TYR A 237 24.86 6.65 14.06
N LEU A 238 24.44 5.37 14.08
CA LEU A 238 24.28 4.59 15.30
C LEU A 238 25.58 4.52 16.12
N ILE A 239 26.70 4.24 15.46
CA ILE A 239 28.03 4.22 16.06
C ILE A 239 28.37 5.60 16.64
N LYS A 240 28.14 6.68 15.88
CA LYS A 240 28.35 8.05 16.36
C LYS A 240 27.57 8.34 17.64
N ILE A 241 26.29 7.98 17.71
CA ILE A 241 25.44 8.14 18.91
C ILE A 241 26.00 7.33 20.08
N ALA A 242 26.36 6.07 19.84
CA ALA A 242 26.88 5.19 20.88
C ALA A 242 28.16 5.77 21.53
N PHE A 243 29.04 6.38 20.75
CA PHE A 243 30.26 7.01 21.26
C PHE A 243 30.05 8.41 21.87
N SER A 244 29.05 9.16 21.40
CA SER A 244 28.78 10.50 21.92
C SER A 244 27.92 10.53 23.17
N PHE A 245 27.31 9.39 23.55
CA PHE A 245 26.36 9.27 24.66
C PHE A 245 25.19 10.29 24.59
N HIS A 246 24.89 10.80 23.40
CA HIS A 246 23.77 11.70 23.16
C HIS A 246 22.57 10.91 22.64
N LEU A 247 21.38 11.32 23.06
CA LEU A 247 20.16 10.71 22.53
C LEU A 247 19.98 11.06 21.04
N PRO A 248 19.41 10.15 20.23
CA PRO A 248 19.25 10.40 18.81
C PRO A 248 18.32 11.58 18.55
N ASP A 249 18.75 12.46 17.64
CA ASP A 249 17.94 13.57 17.18
C ASP A 249 16.72 13.05 16.42
N GLY A 250 15.60 13.76 16.57
CA GLY A 250 14.37 13.24 15.96
C GLY A 250 14.32 13.30 14.43
N GLY A 251 15.25 13.97 13.76
CA GLY A 251 15.39 13.93 12.31
C GLY A 251 15.68 12.54 11.77
N ILE A 252 16.33 11.67 12.55
CA ILE A 252 16.67 10.31 12.18
C ILE A 252 15.43 9.42 11.91
N ASN A 253 14.29 9.72 12.54
CA ASN A 253 13.08 8.92 12.41
C ASN A 253 12.56 8.85 10.96
N SER A 254 12.72 9.91 10.17
CA SER A 254 12.32 9.92 8.76
C SER A 254 13.17 8.98 7.92
N TYR A 255 14.50 8.97 8.14
CA TYR A 255 15.41 8.06 7.42
C TYR A 255 15.26 6.61 7.87
N ALA A 256 15.07 6.38 9.18
CA ALA A 256 14.81 5.05 9.72
C ALA A 256 13.47 4.49 9.19
N MET A 257 12.41 5.31 9.16
CA MET A 257 11.13 4.91 8.57
C MET A 257 11.24 4.61 7.07
N ALA A 258 12.04 5.41 6.32
CA ALA A 258 12.33 5.10 4.92
C ALA A 258 13.07 3.76 4.79
N ALA A 259 14.02 3.46 5.67
CA ALA A 259 14.71 2.17 5.69
C ALA A 259 13.76 1.01 6.02
N ASP A 260 12.82 1.19 6.95
CA ASP A 260 11.79 0.20 7.27
C ASP A 260 10.92 -0.11 6.05
N ILE A 261 10.39 0.93 5.40
CA ILE A 261 9.54 0.79 4.21
C ILE A 261 10.32 0.11 3.07
N LEU A 262 11.55 0.53 2.81
CA LEU A 262 12.43 -0.07 1.80
C LEU A 262 12.77 -1.52 2.15
N TYR A 263 12.99 -1.86 3.43
CA TYR A 263 13.18 -3.23 3.87
C TYR A 263 11.97 -4.10 3.54
N LEU A 264 10.75 -3.63 3.90
CA LEU A 264 9.50 -4.34 3.62
C LEU A 264 9.32 -4.54 2.12
N PHE A 265 9.58 -3.49 1.34
CA PHE A 265 9.50 -3.54 -0.12
C PHE A 265 10.50 -4.55 -0.71
N ASN A 266 11.78 -4.47 -0.32
CA ASN A 266 12.83 -5.37 -0.79
C ASN A 266 12.58 -6.83 -0.41
N LEU A 267 12.02 -7.08 0.79
CA LEU A 267 11.69 -8.42 1.24
C LEU A 267 10.78 -9.14 0.23
N PHE A 268 9.85 -8.42 -0.39
CA PHE A 268 8.95 -8.96 -1.41
C PHE A 268 9.50 -8.84 -2.84
N ALA A 269 10.14 -7.72 -3.18
CA ALA A 269 10.62 -7.45 -4.54
C ALA A 269 11.78 -8.36 -4.94
N VAL A 270 12.71 -8.58 -4.02
CA VAL A 270 14.02 -9.20 -4.32
C VAL A 270 14.07 -10.69 -3.97
N SER A 271 13.24 -11.13 -3.01
CA SER A 271 13.27 -12.51 -2.52
C SER A 271 13.05 -13.58 -3.59
N ALA A 272 12.28 -13.27 -4.64
CA ALA A 272 12.04 -14.17 -5.76
C ALA A 272 13.33 -14.52 -6.54
N PHE A 273 14.34 -13.65 -6.51
CA PHE A 273 15.63 -13.83 -7.19
C PHE A 273 16.69 -14.46 -6.29
N ALA A 274 16.41 -14.75 -5.02
CA ALA A 274 17.38 -15.32 -4.09
C ALA A 274 18.02 -16.63 -4.57
N PRO A 275 17.32 -17.56 -5.29
CA PRO A 275 17.96 -18.76 -5.82
C PRO A 275 19.03 -18.45 -6.86
N GLU A 276 18.85 -17.42 -7.68
CA GLU A 276 19.71 -17.11 -8.83
C GLU A 276 20.79 -16.07 -8.54
N GLN A 277 20.53 -15.16 -7.57
CA GLN A 277 21.37 -13.97 -7.36
C GLN A 277 21.99 -13.96 -5.97
N PRO A 278 23.33 -13.83 -5.87
CA PRO A 278 24.01 -13.88 -4.58
C PRO A 278 23.60 -12.72 -3.65
N LEU A 279 23.43 -11.51 -4.18
CA LEU A 279 23.04 -10.32 -3.40
C LEU A 279 21.60 -10.47 -2.84
N ALA A 280 20.68 -10.97 -3.66
CA ALA A 280 19.31 -11.26 -3.22
C ALA A 280 19.27 -12.38 -2.15
N ARG A 281 20.12 -13.39 -2.30
CA ARG A 281 20.29 -14.48 -1.32
C ARG A 281 20.85 -13.96 -0.01
N PHE A 282 21.87 -13.09 -0.08
CA PHE A 282 22.43 -12.43 1.11
C PHE A 282 21.35 -11.64 1.84
N PHE A 283 20.61 -10.78 1.12
CA PHE A 283 19.56 -9.97 1.72
C PHE A 283 18.43 -10.82 2.32
N ARG A 284 17.96 -11.85 1.62
CA ARG A 284 16.94 -12.76 2.14
C ARG A 284 17.38 -13.45 3.42
N ARG A 285 18.66 -13.77 3.56
CA ARG A 285 19.21 -14.47 4.74
C ARG A 285 19.50 -13.53 5.91
N PHE A 286 20.05 -12.36 5.63
CA PHE A 286 20.59 -11.46 6.65
C PHE A 286 19.83 -10.14 6.78
N GLY A 287 18.97 -9.78 5.82
CA GLY A 287 18.24 -8.51 5.81
C GLY A 287 17.45 -8.25 7.10
N GLY A 288 16.80 -9.30 7.65
CA GLY A 288 16.11 -9.21 8.93
C GLY A 288 17.03 -8.88 10.10
N ILE A 289 18.26 -9.40 10.13
CA ILE A 289 19.24 -9.07 11.16
C ILE A 289 19.76 -7.65 10.99
N LEU A 290 19.99 -7.26 9.72
CA LEU A 290 20.52 -5.95 9.40
C LEU A 290 19.57 -4.79 9.76
N ILE A 291 18.27 -4.99 9.75
CA ILE A 291 17.31 -3.92 10.11
C ILE A 291 17.15 -3.76 11.63
N LEU A 292 17.42 -4.80 12.44
CA LEU A 292 17.16 -4.77 13.88
C LEU A 292 17.86 -3.62 14.64
N PRO A 293 19.14 -3.31 14.44
CA PRO A 293 19.78 -2.19 15.12
C PRO A 293 19.16 -0.83 14.77
N VAL A 294 18.68 -0.68 13.51
CA VAL A 294 17.97 0.52 13.06
C VAL A 294 16.64 0.66 13.80
N LEU A 295 15.89 -0.44 13.95
CA LEU A 295 14.63 -0.47 14.71
C LEU A 295 14.84 -0.10 16.19
N VAL A 296 15.92 -0.58 16.81
CA VAL A 296 16.26 -0.22 18.20
C VAL A 296 16.53 1.27 18.30
N MET A 297 17.37 1.82 17.42
CA MET A 297 17.70 3.25 17.41
C MET A 297 16.44 4.10 17.18
N GLN A 298 15.60 3.71 16.24
CA GLN A 298 14.33 4.39 15.94
C GLN A 298 13.38 4.36 17.14
N GLY A 299 13.27 3.21 17.81
CA GLY A 299 12.47 3.03 19.03
C GLY A 299 12.90 3.98 20.14
N LEU A 300 14.21 4.11 20.37
CA LEU A 300 14.77 5.06 21.34
C LEU A 300 14.43 6.51 20.93
N ALA A 301 14.66 6.88 19.68
CA ALA A 301 14.39 8.23 19.18
C ALA A 301 12.91 8.62 19.28
N VAL A 302 11.99 7.70 18.94
CA VAL A 302 10.55 7.94 19.05
C VAL A 302 10.11 7.92 20.51
N GLY A 303 10.64 6.99 21.33
CA GLY A 303 10.33 6.87 22.76
C GLY A 303 10.64 8.15 23.53
N VAL A 304 11.83 8.72 23.31
CA VAL A 304 12.22 10.02 23.90
C VAL A 304 11.22 11.12 23.51
N ARG A 305 10.82 11.18 22.24
CA ARG A 305 9.85 12.19 21.79
C ARG A 305 8.46 11.99 22.35
N VAL A 306 8.02 10.75 22.52
CA VAL A 306 6.73 10.46 23.16
C VAL A 306 6.77 10.85 24.63
N TYR A 307 7.89 10.62 25.32
CA TYR A 307 8.06 11.00 26.72
C TYR A 307 7.97 12.52 26.92
N TYR A 308 8.66 13.33 26.11
CA TYR A 308 8.67 14.78 26.28
C TYR A 308 7.48 15.52 25.66
N TYR A 309 6.93 15.03 24.55
CA TYR A 309 5.93 15.76 23.74
C TYR A 309 4.62 15.00 23.56
N GLY A 310 4.47 13.87 24.21
CA GLY A 310 3.27 13.05 24.13
C GLY A 310 3.08 12.29 22.82
N LEU A 311 2.02 11.51 22.76
CA LEU A 311 1.66 10.66 21.64
C LEU A 311 0.92 11.47 20.58
N THR A 312 1.36 11.38 19.33
CA THR A 312 0.70 12.01 18.17
C THR A 312 0.45 10.98 17.06
N LEU A 313 -0.49 11.27 16.18
CA LEU A 313 -0.83 10.37 15.05
C LEU A 313 0.40 9.95 14.22
N PRO A 314 1.31 10.87 13.80
CA PRO A 314 2.51 10.47 13.08
C PRO A 314 3.44 9.54 13.89
N ARG A 315 3.56 9.75 15.21
CA ARG A 315 4.41 8.89 16.07
C ARG A 315 3.82 7.49 16.21
N MET A 316 2.49 7.38 16.32
CA MET A 316 1.81 6.08 16.32
C MET A 316 2.00 5.35 15.00
N PHE A 317 1.98 6.06 13.87
CA PHE A 317 2.25 5.46 12.56
C PHE A 317 3.67 4.90 12.48
N ILE A 318 4.68 5.61 13.04
CA ILE A 318 6.05 5.10 13.13
C ILE A 318 6.08 3.81 13.97
N PHE A 319 5.43 3.76 15.14
CA PHE A 319 5.36 2.54 15.95
C PHE A 319 4.71 1.37 15.20
N TYR A 320 3.66 1.64 14.43
CA TYR A 320 3.02 0.61 13.60
C TYR A 320 3.99 0.07 12.55
N VAL A 321 4.67 0.95 11.80
CA VAL A 321 5.65 0.54 10.77
C VAL A 321 6.79 -0.26 11.41
N MET A 322 7.33 0.20 12.54
CA MET A 322 8.37 -0.52 13.30
C MET A 322 7.92 -1.92 13.72
N ALA A 323 6.70 -2.04 14.29
CA ALA A 323 6.16 -3.32 14.73
C ALA A 323 5.93 -4.28 13.55
N ALA A 324 5.44 -3.78 12.43
CA ALA A 324 5.27 -4.55 11.20
C ALA A 324 6.63 -4.99 10.63
N THR A 325 7.62 -4.09 10.59
CA THR A 325 8.99 -4.38 10.15
C THR A 325 9.64 -5.43 11.04
N LEU A 326 9.52 -5.29 12.36
CA LEU A 326 10.03 -6.26 13.32
C LEU A 326 9.39 -7.64 13.13
N ALA A 327 8.06 -7.69 13.01
CA ALA A 327 7.33 -8.95 12.79
C ALA A 327 7.77 -9.63 11.50
N LEU A 328 7.93 -8.88 10.40
CA LEU A 328 8.37 -9.42 9.11
C LEU A 328 9.85 -9.78 9.10
N ALA A 329 10.71 -9.03 9.80
CA ALA A 329 12.11 -9.36 10.00
C ALA A 329 12.25 -10.69 10.74
N LEU A 330 11.57 -10.86 11.87
CA LEU A 330 11.54 -12.12 12.62
C LEU A 330 10.89 -13.24 11.81
N GLY A 331 9.79 -12.94 11.11
CA GLY A 331 9.08 -13.89 10.24
C GLY A 331 9.93 -14.43 9.08
N SER A 332 10.88 -13.63 8.60
CA SER A 332 11.75 -14.02 7.48
C SER A 332 12.71 -15.18 7.82
N PHE A 333 12.96 -15.44 9.10
CA PHE A 333 13.81 -16.56 9.55
C PHE A 333 13.09 -17.91 9.52
N PHE A 334 11.75 -17.91 9.47
CA PHE A 334 10.96 -19.15 9.53
C PHE A 334 10.25 -19.39 8.19
N LYS A 335 10.13 -20.66 7.76
CA LYS A 335 9.50 -21.03 6.48
C LYS A 335 8.07 -20.48 6.30
N THR A 336 7.25 -20.50 7.35
CA THR A 336 5.88 -19.97 7.35
C THR A 336 5.77 -18.60 8.03
N GLY A 337 6.91 -18.03 8.43
CA GLY A 337 6.96 -16.83 9.28
C GLY A 337 6.42 -15.59 8.58
N LEU A 338 6.71 -15.41 7.30
CA LEU A 338 6.27 -14.25 6.54
C LEU A 338 4.73 -14.13 6.48
N SER A 339 4.04 -15.24 6.23
CA SER A 339 2.57 -15.26 6.21
C SER A 339 1.96 -15.00 7.59
N LYS A 340 2.60 -15.49 8.67
CA LYS A 340 2.16 -15.20 10.05
C LYS A 340 2.44 -13.75 10.44
N ALA A 341 3.58 -13.21 10.03
CA ALA A 341 3.94 -11.80 10.27
C ALA A 341 3.00 -10.83 9.55
N LEU A 342 2.62 -11.12 8.30
CA LEU A 342 1.59 -10.35 7.58
C LEU A 342 0.23 -10.40 8.29
N ALA A 343 -0.15 -11.58 8.83
CA ALA A 343 -1.38 -11.69 9.63
C ALA A 343 -1.30 -10.86 10.92
N PHE A 344 -0.17 -10.92 11.62
CA PHE A 344 0.06 -10.09 12.81
C PHE A 344 -0.01 -8.61 12.49
N SER A 345 0.63 -8.15 11.41
CA SER A 345 0.58 -6.76 10.97
C SER A 345 -0.84 -6.32 10.62
N ALA A 346 -1.66 -7.20 10.00
CA ALA A 346 -3.06 -6.93 9.71
C ALA A 346 -3.90 -6.81 11.00
N VAL A 347 -3.70 -7.71 11.97
CA VAL A 347 -4.37 -7.65 13.29
C VAL A 347 -3.96 -6.38 14.03
N LEU A 348 -2.68 -6.03 14.01
CA LEU A 348 -2.19 -4.79 14.64
C LEU A 348 -2.81 -3.54 14.02
N ALA A 349 -2.89 -3.48 12.68
CA ALA A 349 -3.56 -2.38 11.98
C ALA A 349 -5.04 -2.28 12.38
N PHE A 350 -5.74 -3.42 12.47
CA PHE A 350 -7.13 -3.46 12.92
C PHE A 350 -7.29 -2.95 14.36
N VAL A 351 -6.50 -3.46 15.30
CA VAL A 351 -6.56 -3.09 16.72
C VAL A 351 -6.29 -1.59 16.92
N LEU A 352 -5.31 -1.02 16.21
CA LEU A 352 -4.99 0.41 16.29
C LEU A 352 -6.01 1.31 15.60
N SER A 353 -6.91 0.74 14.80
CA SER A 353 -7.94 1.48 14.08
C SER A 353 -9.30 1.47 14.77
N VAL A 354 -9.55 0.48 15.64
CA VAL A 354 -10.86 0.28 16.29
C VAL A 354 -10.80 0.69 17.76
N ALA A 355 -11.87 1.36 18.24
CA ALA A 355 -12.02 1.67 19.66
C ALA A 355 -12.10 0.38 20.51
N PRO A 356 -11.58 0.36 21.76
CA PRO A 356 -11.03 1.46 22.52
C PRO A 356 -9.54 1.75 22.31
N LEU A 357 -8.82 0.88 21.59
CA LEU A 357 -7.36 0.95 21.43
C LEU A 357 -6.93 1.80 20.21
N ASN A 358 -7.83 2.56 19.62
CA ASN A 358 -7.46 3.40 18.50
C ASN A 358 -6.52 4.55 18.95
N VAL A 359 -5.80 5.08 17.98
CA VAL A 359 -4.78 6.13 18.20
C VAL A 359 -5.34 7.36 18.91
N SER A 360 -6.58 7.75 18.60
CA SER A 360 -7.22 8.91 19.21
C SER A 360 -7.47 8.72 20.70
N ASN A 361 -7.97 7.56 21.12
CA ASN A 361 -8.20 7.24 22.54
C ASN A 361 -6.90 7.13 23.32
N LEU A 362 -5.88 6.47 22.74
CA LEU A 362 -4.57 6.36 23.39
C LEU A 362 -3.95 7.74 23.63
N ARG A 363 -4.13 8.68 22.70
CA ARG A 363 -3.69 10.07 22.87
C ARG A 363 -4.43 10.77 24.00
N ILE A 364 -5.77 10.62 24.07
CA ILE A 364 -6.59 11.21 25.12
C ILE A 364 -6.18 10.66 26.48
N TRP A 365 -6.01 9.35 26.62
CA TRP A 365 -5.57 8.74 27.88
C TRP A 365 -4.21 9.25 28.35
N GLN A 366 -3.24 9.43 27.44
CA GLN A 366 -1.94 9.98 27.82
C GLN A 366 -2.03 11.45 28.26
N GLN A 367 -2.94 12.23 27.69
CA GLN A 367 -3.11 13.65 28.05
C GLN A 367 -3.92 13.83 29.35
N SER A 368 -4.69 12.82 29.76
CA SER A 368 -5.49 12.82 30.98
C SER A 368 -4.78 12.21 32.19
N ALA A 369 -3.66 11.54 32.00
CA ALA A 369 -2.80 10.98 33.04
C ALA A 369 -1.66 11.93 33.43
#